data_0462a92a5be48dacbd1627ced87dc653
#
_entry.id   0462a92a5be48dacbd1627ced87dc653
#
_cell.length_a   1.000
_cell.length_b   1.000
_cell.length_c   1.000
_cell.angle_alpha   90.00
_cell.angle_beta   90.00
_cell.angle_gamma   90.00
#
_symmetry.space_group_name_H-M   'P 1'
#
loop_
_entity.id
_entity.type
_entity.pdbx_description
1 polymer ?
#
loop_
_entity_poly.entity_id
_entity_poly.type
_entity_poly.pdbx_seq_one_letter_code
_entity_poly.pdbx_strand_id
1 'polypeptide(L)'
;MILEMKNIVKTYGNVVANNKVNINLNKGEILAVVGENGAGKSTIMKILYGLEKPDSGEIFINGKKMNFHNPSDSMAQGIGMVQQHFMLFESMTVAENIVYKNEMKKGVFFDYKKNIQMVEELSKRYMLKVDPNAIVEECPVGLQQRVEILKTLYQNADIIIFDEPSAVLTPIEVDE
;
A
#
# COMPACT_ATOMS: atom_id res chain seq x y z
N MET A 1 -16.54 -12.27 -0.96
CA MET A 1 -16.00 -11.12 -1.70
C MET A 1 -15.61 -10.05 -0.70
N ILE A 2 -14.34 -9.64 -0.71
CA ILE A 2 -13.82 -8.64 0.23
C ILE A 2 -13.89 -7.22 -0.35
N LEU A 3 -13.71 -7.09 -1.69
CA LEU A 3 -13.79 -5.84 -2.41
C LEU A 3 -14.71 -5.99 -3.62
N GLU A 4 -15.54 -5.00 -3.86
CA GLU A 4 -16.33 -4.85 -5.08
C GLU A 4 -16.36 -3.37 -5.49
N MET A 5 -15.96 -3.09 -6.71
CA MET A 5 -16.09 -1.77 -7.35
C MET A 5 -17.05 -1.91 -8.52
N LYS A 6 -18.07 -1.04 -8.59
CA LYS A 6 -19.14 -1.14 -9.61
C LYS A 6 -19.22 0.14 -10.43
N ASN A 7 -19.17 -0.02 -11.75
CA ASN A 7 -19.39 1.03 -12.73
C ASN A 7 -18.58 2.30 -12.44
N ILE A 8 -17.31 2.15 -12.03
CA ILE A 8 -16.44 3.28 -11.71
C ILE A 8 -16.13 4.07 -12.98
N VAL A 9 -16.43 5.35 -12.93
CA VAL A 9 -16.09 6.32 -13.99
C VAL A 9 -15.18 7.38 -13.41
N LYS A 10 -14.14 7.72 -14.16
CA LYS A 10 -13.25 8.84 -13.88
C LYS A 10 -12.84 9.54 -15.16
N THR A 11 -12.97 10.86 -15.17
CA THR A 11 -12.60 11.72 -16.29
C THR A 11 -11.64 12.82 -15.83
N TYR A 12 -10.73 13.23 -16.71
CA TYR A 12 -9.84 14.37 -16.53
C TYR A 12 -10.01 15.28 -17.76
N GLY A 13 -10.84 16.31 -17.63
CA GLY A 13 -11.23 17.15 -18.77
C GLY A 13 -11.91 16.31 -19.85
N ASN A 14 -11.29 16.21 -21.03
CA ASN A 14 -11.80 15.42 -22.16
C ASN A 14 -11.30 13.97 -22.20
N VAL A 15 -10.46 13.56 -21.23
CA VAL A 15 -9.91 12.21 -21.18
C VAL A 15 -10.70 11.34 -20.21
N VAL A 16 -11.27 10.25 -20.70
CA VAL A 16 -11.95 9.25 -19.88
C VAL A 16 -10.91 8.23 -19.43
N ALA A 17 -10.43 8.32 -18.19
CA ALA A 17 -9.44 7.41 -17.63
C ALA A 17 -10.05 6.05 -17.24
N ASN A 18 -11.25 6.06 -16.67
CA ASN A 18 -11.99 4.84 -16.36
C ASN A 18 -13.44 5.01 -16.85
N ASN A 19 -13.97 3.99 -17.55
CA ASN A 19 -15.32 4.01 -18.09
C ASN A 19 -16.09 2.76 -17.63
N LYS A 20 -16.92 2.92 -16.60
CA LYS A 20 -17.73 1.84 -15.98
C LYS A 20 -16.91 0.60 -15.61
N VAL A 21 -15.74 0.82 -15.04
CA VAL A 21 -14.84 -0.27 -14.62
C VAL A 21 -15.44 -1.01 -13.42
N ASN A 22 -15.40 -2.34 -13.49
CA ASN A 22 -15.82 -3.22 -12.40
C ASN A 22 -14.63 -4.05 -11.93
N ILE A 23 -14.44 -4.14 -10.61
CA ILE A 23 -13.40 -4.94 -9.97
C ILE A 23 -14.03 -5.73 -8.85
N ASN A 24 -13.73 -7.03 -8.78
CA ASN A 24 -14.14 -7.92 -7.72
C ASN A 24 -12.92 -8.65 -7.18
N LEU A 25 -12.80 -8.77 -5.85
CA LEU A 25 -11.71 -9.48 -5.20
C LEU A 25 -12.26 -10.31 -4.05
N ASN A 26 -11.87 -11.59 -3.99
CA ASN A 26 -12.18 -12.48 -2.88
C ASN A 26 -11.03 -12.53 -1.87
N LYS A 27 -11.32 -12.98 -0.67
CA LYS A 27 -10.26 -13.16 0.35
C LYS A 27 -9.28 -14.26 -0.10
N GLY A 28 -7.98 -13.94 -0.02
CA GLY A 28 -6.90 -14.84 -0.46
C GLY A 28 -6.69 -14.88 -1.98
N GLU A 29 -7.33 -14.00 -2.73
CA GLU A 29 -7.18 -13.89 -4.18
C GLU A 29 -6.12 -12.83 -4.53
N ILE A 30 -5.36 -13.08 -5.58
CA ILE A 30 -4.45 -12.12 -6.22
C ILE A 30 -5.08 -11.71 -7.55
N LEU A 31 -5.37 -10.43 -7.70
CA LEU A 31 -5.93 -9.85 -8.91
C LEU A 31 -4.88 -9.00 -9.63
N ALA A 32 -4.48 -9.40 -10.82
CA ALA A 32 -3.61 -8.61 -11.68
C ALA A 32 -4.43 -7.72 -12.62
N VAL A 33 -4.18 -6.41 -12.58
CA VAL A 33 -4.78 -5.43 -13.50
C VAL A 33 -3.76 -5.12 -14.59
N VAL A 34 -4.01 -5.62 -15.80
CA VAL A 34 -3.10 -5.53 -16.94
C VAL A 34 -3.67 -4.60 -18.00
N GLY A 35 -2.80 -3.84 -18.67
CA GLY A 35 -3.18 -2.92 -19.74
C GLY A 35 -2.00 -2.02 -20.14
N GLU A 36 -2.13 -1.32 -21.24
CA GLU A 36 -1.13 -0.37 -21.74
C GLU A 36 -0.89 0.82 -20.80
N ASN A 37 0.22 1.54 -20.98
CA ASN A 37 0.46 2.78 -20.26
C ASN A 37 -0.63 3.81 -20.60
N GLY A 38 -1.17 4.46 -19.58
CA GLY A 38 -2.29 5.39 -19.73
C GLY A 38 -3.68 4.75 -19.77
N ALA A 39 -3.81 3.40 -19.67
CA ALA A 39 -5.09 2.70 -19.67
C ALA A 39 -5.95 2.89 -18.41
N GLY A 40 -5.54 3.75 -17.46
CA GLY A 40 -6.29 4.05 -16.25
C GLY A 40 -6.06 3.08 -15.07
N LYS A 41 -5.05 2.19 -15.14
CA LYS A 41 -4.73 1.24 -14.05
C LYS A 41 -4.44 1.95 -12.73
N SER A 42 -3.47 2.86 -12.72
CA SER A 42 -3.11 3.61 -11.49
C SER A 42 -4.26 4.52 -11.05
N THR A 43 -5.09 5.01 -11.96
CA THR A 43 -6.27 5.81 -11.61
C THR A 43 -7.26 5.00 -10.78
N ILE A 44 -7.61 3.78 -11.21
CA ILE A 44 -8.57 2.95 -10.47
C ILE A 44 -8.00 2.52 -9.11
N MET A 45 -6.67 2.29 -9.00
CA MET A 45 -6.00 1.99 -7.74
C MET A 45 -5.98 3.20 -6.80
N LYS A 46 -5.73 4.41 -7.32
CA LYS A 46 -5.81 5.68 -6.57
C LYS A 46 -7.22 5.95 -6.06
N ILE A 47 -8.25 5.61 -6.83
CA ILE A 47 -9.65 5.71 -6.40
C ILE A 47 -9.91 4.75 -5.23
N LEU A 48 -9.48 3.49 -5.35
CA LEU A 48 -9.66 2.50 -4.28
C LEU A 48 -8.92 2.92 -3.00
N TYR A 49 -7.73 3.51 -3.12
CA TYR A 49 -6.95 3.98 -1.98
C TYR A 49 -7.44 5.32 -1.42
N GLY A 50 -8.35 6.03 -2.10
CA GLY A 50 -8.89 7.32 -1.64
C GLY A 50 -8.01 8.53 -1.97
N LEU A 51 -7.03 8.39 -2.87
CA LEU A 51 -6.24 9.50 -3.42
C LEU A 51 -7.02 10.28 -4.48
N GLU A 52 -7.94 9.61 -5.16
CA GLU A 52 -8.80 10.18 -6.19
C GLU A 52 -10.26 9.86 -5.89
N LYS A 53 -11.17 10.76 -6.27
CA LYS A 53 -12.61 10.50 -6.20
C LYS A 53 -13.12 10.05 -7.57
N PRO A 54 -13.94 8.99 -7.65
CA PRO A 54 -14.64 8.67 -8.89
C PRO A 54 -15.70 9.73 -9.20
N ASP A 55 -15.98 9.94 -10.47
CA ASP A 55 -17.09 10.81 -10.91
C ASP A 55 -18.44 10.10 -10.71
N SER A 56 -18.45 8.76 -10.86
CA SER A 56 -19.58 7.91 -10.56
C SER A 56 -19.15 6.47 -10.29
N GLY A 57 -20.07 5.65 -9.79
CA GLY A 57 -19.85 4.28 -9.41
C GLY A 57 -19.87 4.09 -7.89
N GLU A 58 -19.65 2.85 -7.45
CA GLU A 58 -19.77 2.49 -6.05
C GLU A 58 -18.62 1.54 -5.66
N ILE A 59 -18.16 1.69 -4.42
CA ILE A 59 -17.13 0.84 -3.81
C ILE A 59 -17.74 0.15 -2.59
N PHE A 60 -17.52 -1.16 -2.47
CA PHE A 60 -17.98 -1.95 -1.34
C PHE A 60 -16.79 -2.73 -0.74
N ILE A 61 -16.65 -2.68 0.58
CA ILE A 61 -15.71 -3.48 1.36
C ILE A 61 -16.52 -4.38 2.28
N ASN A 62 -16.32 -5.70 2.18
CA ASN A 62 -17.10 -6.70 2.93
C ASN A 62 -18.62 -6.48 2.80
N GLY A 63 -19.11 -6.13 1.60
CA GLY A 63 -20.51 -5.88 1.30
C GLY A 63 -21.05 -4.52 1.79
N LYS A 64 -20.27 -3.73 2.50
CA LYS A 64 -20.67 -2.41 2.97
C LYS A 64 -20.20 -1.33 1.99
N LYS A 65 -21.12 -0.46 1.57
CA LYS A 65 -20.81 0.67 0.69
C LYS A 65 -19.88 1.66 1.38
N MET A 66 -18.81 2.04 0.69
CA MET A 66 -17.79 2.98 1.15
C MET A 66 -17.77 4.24 0.32
N ASN A 67 -17.37 5.33 0.94
CA ASN A 67 -17.10 6.61 0.28
C ASN A 67 -15.79 7.16 0.87
N PHE A 68 -14.69 6.99 0.15
CA PHE A 68 -13.37 7.44 0.58
C PHE A 68 -13.16 8.89 0.18
N HIS A 69 -12.79 9.73 1.13
CA HIS A 69 -12.46 11.14 0.91
C HIS A 69 -10.96 11.40 0.91
N ASN A 70 -10.20 10.50 1.51
CA ASN A 70 -8.75 10.55 1.67
C ASN A 70 -8.20 9.15 1.97
N PRO A 71 -6.86 8.93 1.88
CA PRO A 71 -6.24 7.63 2.17
C PRO A 71 -6.47 7.11 3.59
N SER A 72 -6.68 7.98 4.58
CA SER A 72 -6.95 7.54 5.95
C SER A 72 -8.27 6.78 6.06
N ASP A 73 -9.27 7.14 5.22
CA ASP A 73 -10.56 6.45 5.20
C ASP A 73 -10.41 5.01 4.68
N SER A 74 -9.61 4.80 3.62
CA SER A 74 -9.35 3.49 3.04
C SER A 74 -8.46 2.63 3.95
N MET A 75 -7.44 3.23 4.55
CA MET A 75 -6.58 2.57 5.55
C MET A 75 -7.38 2.09 6.76
N ALA A 76 -8.36 2.86 7.24
CA ALA A 76 -9.25 2.45 8.31
C ALA A 76 -10.14 1.25 7.95
N GLN A 77 -10.30 0.94 6.65
CA GLN A 77 -10.98 -0.25 6.15
C GLN A 77 -10.02 -1.40 5.79
N GLY A 78 -8.75 -1.30 6.20
CA GLY A 78 -7.74 -2.32 5.95
C GLY A 78 -7.20 -2.34 4.52
N ILE A 79 -7.25 -1.21 3.79
CA ILE A 79 -6.65 -1.09 2.46
C ILE A 79 -5.30 -0.40 2.59
N GLY A 80 -4.24 -1.05 2.16
CA GLY A 80 -2.89 -0.50 2.07
C GLY A 80 -2.44 -0.35 0.62
N MET A 81 -1.48 0.54 0.37
CA MET A 81 -0.93 0.75 -0.97
C MET A 81 0.58 0.90 -0.90
N VAL A 82 1.26 0.10 -1.69
CA VAL A 82 2.68 0.25 -2.02
C VAL A 82 2.76 0.98 -3.35
N GLN A 83 3.26 2.20 -3.33
CA GLN A 83 3.32 3.09 -4.49
C GLN A 83 4.61 2.88 -5.28
N GLN A 84 4.61 3.31 -6.54
CA GLN A 84 5.78 3.30 -7.42
C GLN A 84 6.96 4.10 -6.84
N HIS A 85 6.68 5.21 -6.15
CA HIS A 85 7.68 5.99 -5.40
C HIS A 85 7.48 5.73 -3.90
N PHE A 86 8.53 5.31 -3.22
CA PHE A 86 8.46 4.98 -1.81
C PHE A 86 8.10 6.20 -0.96
N MET A 87 7.18 5.99 -0.04
CA MET A 87 6.75 7.00 0.94
C MET A 87 7.49 6.79 2.27
N LEU A 88 8.83 6.69 2.19
CA LEU A 88 9.72 6.51 3.34
C LEU A 88 10.38 7.83 3.73
N PHE A 89 10.68 7.96 5.00
CA PHE A 89 11.52 9.04 5.53
C PHE A 89 12.98 8.59 5.46
N GLU A 90 13.72 9.14 4.53
CA GLU A 90 15.09 8.72 4.20
C GLU A 90 16.03 8.78 5.40
N SER A 91 15.93 9.82 6.24
CA SER A 91 16.78 10.05 7.42
C SER A 91 16.40 9.21 8.66
N MET A 92 15.29 8.46 8.60
CA MET A 92 14.85 7.60 9.69
C MET A 92 15.32 6.16 9.48
N THR A 93 15.38 5.41 10.60
CA THR A 93 15.67 3.98 10.55
C THR A 93 14.50 3.21 9.91
N VAL A 94 14.79 1.99 9.46
CA VAL A 94 13.79 1.03 8.97
C VAL A 94 12.70 0.82 10.02
N ALA A 95 13.08 0.64 11.30
CA ALA A 95 12.09 0.44 12.36
C ALA A 95 11.18 1.66 12.53
N GLU A 96 11.73 2.88 12.56
CA GLU A 96 10.94 4.11 12.69
C GLU A 96 9.97 4.30 11.52
N ASN A 97 10.39 3.96 10.29
CA ASN A 97 9.53 4.01 9.12
C ASN A 97 8.35 3.04 9.19
N ILE A 98 8.62 1.78 9.58
CA ILE A 98 7.59 0.73 9.64
C ILE A 98 6.53 1.05 10.68
N VAL A 99 6.94 1.47 11.90
CA VAL A 99 6.00 1.72 13.00
C VAL A 99 5.42 3.14 13.01
N TYR A 100 5.76 3.98 12.04
CA TYR A 100 5.36 5.38 11.98
C TYR A 100 3.85 5.56 12.22
N LYS A 101 3.49 6.49 13.11
CA LYS A 101 2.15 6.78 13.64
C LYS A 101 1.54 5.72 14.58
N ASN A 102 2.09 4.50 14.62
CA ASN A 102 1.61 3.41 15.49
C ASN A 102 2.75 2.86 16.36
N GLU A 103 3.75 3.69 16.63
CA GLU A 103 4.93 3.34 17.43
C GLU A 103 4.57 2.98 18.87
N MET A 104 5.25 1.97 19.42
CA MET A 104 5.19 1.67 20.84
C MET A 104 5.95 2.72 21.64
N LYS A 105 5.32 3.21 22.72
CA LYS A 105 5.86 4.28 23.55
C LYS A 105 6.12 3.80 24.97
N LYS A 106 7.16 4.35 25.59
CA LYS A 106 7.41 4.26 27.03
C LYS A 106 7.16 5.64 27.64
N GLY A 107 5.94 5.86 28.15
CA GLY A 107 5.46 7.19 28.50
C GLY A 107 5.29 8.04 27.22
N VAL A 108 6.01 9.17 27.14
CA VAL A 108 6.00 10.07 25.97
C VAL A 108 7.12 9.78 24.96
N PHE A 109 8.04 8.86 25.29
CA PHE A 109 9.21 8.56 24.46
C PHE A 109 9.00 7.33 23.59
N PHE A 110 9.65 7.30 22.45
CA PHE A 110 9.74 6.15 21.57
C PHE A 110 10.44 4.99 22.28
N ASP A 111 9.81 3.80 22.33
CA ASP A 111 10.39 2.58 22.91
C ASP A 111 11.20 1.83 21.84
N TYR A 112 12.44 2.22 21.64
CA TYR A 112 13.32 1.63 20.62
C TYR A 112 13.36 0.11 20.68
N LYS A 113 13.55 -0.45 21.89
CA LYS A 113 13.70 -1.90 22.06
C LYS A 113 12.45 -2.65 21.62
N LYS A 114 11.27 -2.19 22.01
CA LYS A 114 10.01 -2.85 21.64
C LYS A 114 9.69 -2.70 20.16
N ASN A 115 9.94 -1.52 19.58
CA ASN A 115 9.69 -1.30 18.15
C ASN A 115 10.64 -2.10 17.29
N ILE A 116 11.92 -2.21 17.62
CA ILE A 116 12.89 -3.07 16.93
C ILE A 116 12.44 -4.53 17.01
N GLN A 117 12.11 -5.04 18.19
CA GLN A 117 11.63 -6.41 18.37
C GLN A 117 10.38 -6.68 17.52
N MET A 118 9.43 -5.77 17.51
CA MET A 118 8.21 -5.88 16.70
C MET A 118 8.54 -5.98 15.19
N VAL A 119 9.46 -5.15 14.70
CA VAL A 119 9.86 -5.17 13.29
C VAL A 119 10.59 -6.46 12.95
N GLU A 120 11.45 -6.98 13.84
CA GLU A 120 12.08 -8.29 13.66
C GLU A 120 11.06 -9.43 13.58
N GLU A 121 10.05 -9.42 14.46
CA GLU A 121 8.97 -10.42 14.45
C GLU A 121 8.16 -10.34 13.17
N LEU A 122 7.81 -9.13 12.72
CA LEU A 122 7.10 -8.88 11.46
C LEU A 122 7.91 -9.37 10.25
N SER A 123 9.19 -9.00 10.19
CA SER A 123 10.15 -9.41 9.17
C SER A 123 10.26 -10.95 9.06
N LYS A 124 10.35 -11.63 10.19
CA LYS A 124 10.39 -13.11 10.25
C LYS A 124 9.06 -13.71 9.80
N ARG A 125 7.92 -13.16 10.25
CA ARG A 125 6.58 -13.65 9.92
C ARG A 125 6.30 -13.65 8.43
N TYR A 126 6.73 -12.60 7.74
CA TYR A 126 6.49 -12.43 6.30
C TYR A 126 7.70 -12.80 5.43
N MET A 127 8.79 -13.29 6.03
CA MET A 127 10.04 -13.67 5.36
C MET A 127 10.70 -12.53 4.56
N LEU A 128 10.38 -11.29 4.89
CA LEU A 128 10.94 -10.08 4.31
C LEU A 128 12.07 -9.56 5.19
N LYS A 129 13.30 -10.02 4.93
CA LYS A 129 14.48 -9.67 5.75
C LYS A 129 14.83 -8.20 5.63
N VAL A 130 14.88 -7.50 6.78
CA VAL A 130 15.35 -6.11 6.93
C VAL A 130 16.20 -5.99 8.19
N ASP A 131 17.12 -5.02 8.21
CA ASP A 131 17.77 -4.58 9.44
C ASP A 131 16.98 -3.40 10.04
N PRO A 132 16.34 -3.55 11.20
CA PRO A 132 15.55 -2.48 11.82
C PRO A 132 16.35 -1.21 12.14
N ASN A 133 17.68 -1.33 12.32
CA ASN A 133 18.55 -0.21 12.69
C ASN A 133 19.16 0.51 11.49
N ALA A 134 19.07 -0.06 10.28
CA ALA A 134 19.59 0.59 9.08
C ALA A 134 18.86 1.89 8.79
N ILE A 135 19.61 2.90 8.32
CA ILE A 135 19.02 4.15 7.82
C ILE A 135 18.52 3.93 6.40
N VAL A 136 17.29 4.39 6.11
CA VAL A 136 16.61 4.08 4.84
C VAL A 136 17.36 4.61 3.63
N GLU A 137 17.97 5.79 3.68
CA GLU A 137 18.76 6.35 2.57
C GLU A 137 19.99 5.50 2.18
N GLU A 138 20.51 4.70 3.11
CA GLU A 138 21.65 3.79 2.88
C GLU A 138 21.19 2.43 2.34
N CYS A 139 19.88 2.18 2.29
CA CYS A 139 19.33 0.90 1.87
C CYS A 139 19.21 0.81 0.34
N PRO A 140 19.56 -0.34 -0.27
CA PRO A 140 19.24 -0.62 -1.66
C PRO A 140 17.73 -0.51 -1.93
N VAL A 141 17.36 -0.21 -3.18
CA VAL A 141 15.96 -0.01 -3.60
C VAL A 141 15.06 -1.20 -3.25
N GLY A 142 15.52 -2.44 -3.47
CA GLY A 142 14.77 -3.65 -3.10
C GLY A 142 14.53 -3.77 -1.60
N LEU A 143 15.47 -3.30 -0.76
CA LEU A 143 15.25 -3.26 0.69
C LEU A 143 14.23 -2.18 1.08
N GLN A 144 14.28 -1.01 0.45
CA GLN A 144 13.30 0.06 0.68
C GLN A 144 11.89 -0.42 0.32
N GLN A 145 11.74 -1.22 -0.75
CA GLN A 145 10.46 -1.82 -1.09
C GLN A 145 9.96 -2.80 -0.02
N ARG A 146 10.84 -3.65 0.53
CA ARG A 146 10.49 -4.54 1.65
C ARG A 146 10.01 -3.74 2.87
N VAL A 147 10.64 -2.60 3.14
CA VAL A 147 10.24 -1.69 4.22
C VAL A 147 8.83 -1.12 3.97
N GLU A 148 8.50 -0.68 2.75
CA GLU A 148 7.15 -0.21 2.40
C GLU A 148 6.10 -1.32 2.54
N ILE A 149 6.42 -2.54 2.12
CA ILE A 149 5.51 -3.69 2.28
C ILE A 149 5.29 -3.98 3.77
N LEU A 150 6.38 -4.07 4.57
CA LEU A 150 6.28 -4.32 6.01
C LEU A 150 5.51 -3.22 6.74
N LYS A 151 5.71 -1.95 6.38
CA LYS A 151 4.95 -0.81 6.89
C LYS A 151 3.44 -0.96 6.62
N THR A 152 3.09 -1.36 5.39
CA THR A 152 1.70 -1.61 5.00
C THR A 152 1.08 -2.78 5.78
N LEU A 153 1.84 -3.87 5.96
CA LEU A 153 1.44 -5.04 6.74
C LEU A 153 1.32 -4.71 8.25
N TYR A 154 2.20 -3.88 8.78
CA TYR A 154 2.14 -3.42 10.18
C TYR A 154 0.87 -2.62 10.47
N GLN A 155 0.35 -1.90 9.48
CA GLN A 155 -0.91 -1.16 9.57
C GLN A 155 -2.16 -2.07 9.46
N ASN A 156 -2.00 -3.39 9.50
CA ASN A 156 -3.07 -4.41 9.41
C ASN A 156 -3.89 -4.31 8.11
N ALA A 157 -3.23 -4.13 6.97
CA ALA A 157 -3.89 -4.15 5.69
C ALA A 157 -4.39 -5.57 5.34
N ASP A 158 -5.68 -5.71 5.07
CA ASP A 158 -6.33 -6.93 4.54
C ASP A 158 -6.29 -6.97 3.01
N ILE A 159 -6.25 -5.80 2.37
CA ILE A 159 -6.13 -5.61 0.92
C ILE A 159 -4.89 -4.77 0.67
N ILE A 160 -3.96 -5.29 -0.13
CA ILE A 160 -2.75 -4.57 -0.50
C ILE A 160 -2.77 -4.27 -1.99
N ILE A 161 -2.62 -3.01 -2.33
CA ILE A 161 -2.50 -2.52 -3.70
C ILE A 161 -1.01 -2.35 -4.01
N PHE A 162 -0.54 -2.95 -5.10
CA PHE A 162 0.78 -2.72 -5.65
C PHE A 162 0.64 -1.95 -6.97
N ASP A 163 1.14 -0.72 -7.02
CA ASP A 163 1.15 0.10 -8.23
C ASP A 163 2.55 0.07 -8.85
N GLU A 164 2.73 -0.79 -9.87
CA GLU A 164 3.99 -1.03 -10.60
C GLU A 164 5.20 -1.34 -9.68
N PRO A 165 5.11 -2.35 -8.79
CA PRO A 165 6.12 -2.59 -7.75
C PRO A 165 7.50 -2.96 -8.33
N SER A 166 7.58 -3.49 -9.54
CA SER A 166 8.84 -3.89 -10.19
C SER A 166 9.48 -2.78 -11.03
N ALA A 167 8.87 -1.61 -11.17
CA ALA A 167 9.34 -0.56 -12.08
C ALA A 167 10.73 -0.01 -11.72
N VAL A 168 11.15 -0.15 -10.47
CA VAL A 168 12.42 0.36 -9.94
C VAL A 168 13.37 -0.76 -9.48
N LEU A 169 12.99 -2.03 -9.64
CA LEU A 169 13.76 -3.19 -9.21
C LEU A 169 14.64 -3.72 -10.35
N THR A 170 15.79 -4.25 -9.98
CA THR A 170 16.63 -5.05 -10.88
C THR A 170 15.99 -6.43 -11.12
N PRO A 171 16.32 -7.14 -12.23
CA PRO A 171 15.81 -8.49 -12.46
C PRO A 171 16.05 -9.47 -11.30
N ILE A 172 17.16 -9.34 -10.58
CA ILE A 172 17.50 -10.19 -9.42
C ILE A 172 16.56 -9.88 -8.25
N GLU A 173 16.26 -8.62 -8.00
CA GLU A 173 15.36 -8.19 -6.92
C GLU A 173 13.87 -8.51 -7.21
N VAL A 174 13.51 -8.72 -8.47
CA VAL A 174 12.15 -9.14 -8.86
C VAL A 174 11.92 -10.62 -8.56
N ASP A 175 12.99 -11.45 -8.62
CA ASP A 175 12.92 -12.90 -8.38
C ASP A 175 12.95 -13.26 -6.88
N GLU A 176 13.34 -12.34 -5.99
CA GLU A 176 13.35 -12.51 -4.51
C GLU A 176 11.95 -12.22 -3.90
#